data_713e70f65a863d5bf927a8f74e4acb9c
#
_entry.id   713e70f65a863d5bf927a8f74e4acb9c
#
_cell.length_a   1.000
_cell.length_b   1.000
_cell.length_c   1.000
_cell.angle_alpha   90.00
_cell.angle_beta   90.00
_cell.angle_gamma   90.00
#
_symmetry.space_group_name_H-M   'P 1'
#
loop_
_entity.id
_entity.type
_entity.pdbx_description
1 polymer ?
#
loop_
_entity_poly.entity_id
_entity_poly.type
_entity_poly.pdbx_seq_one_letter_code
_entity_poly.pdbx_strand_id
1 'polypeptide(L)'
;MKRVIYIISALAILLSCSGNVDYNDPDSVPEGVLRIFADKTSIKADGKQEVTFTVKFGSKDVSQDRNMNLVYSVGDDETTLKPGTNTFSTTAPAEYRFKARYYSSGAHYSDNELTVKVLPASEGVGQKDYYQKLWGMQFTAVSCQYCPRLTASLKTAMTEDPGRIVLTSFHVAFDENTMPDPMRLPINEEFRSIVKHSDGLPLFAFNLYKSQDGIVDQLDKIRTHKTSMLAEFPATCGVAVSATYDAAKSEVTVTGKVTSNIVEAMRYHILLVEDNIPYAQMGAEEDIYIHNNVVRAIAAENKWGDKLNSGIPLEEGVEVCVTRTMALNQAWKPENMRAVFVALSEKGDTYICNNVNECSLLGGQADYIYNN
;
A
#
# COMPACT_ATOMS: atom_id res chain seq x y z
N MET A 1 -27.51 25.31 -60.16
CA MET A 1 -26.37 25.64 -59.30
C MET A 1 -26.78 25.40 -57.86
N LYS A 2 -26.42 24.23 -57.28
CA LYS A 2 -26.71 23.89 -55.87
C LYS A 2 -25.49 24.25 -55.05
N ARG A 3 -25.64 25.20 -54.09
CA ARG A 3 -24.63 25.56 -53.14
C ARG A 3 -24.62 24.50 -52.02
N VAL A 4 -23.52 23.80 -51.84
CA VAL A 4 -23.25 22.90 -50.72
C VAL A 4 -22.63 23.73 -49.62
N ILE A 5 -23.32 23.83 -48.46
CA ILE A 5 -22.82 24.48 -47.27
C ILE A 5 -22.11 23.40 -46.43
N TYR A 6 -20.78 23.52 -46.30
CA TYR A 6 -20.02 22.72 -45.37
C TYR A 6 -20.15 23.30 -43.96
N ILE A 7 -20.81 22.56 -43.08
CA ILE A 7 -20.83 22.85 -41.65
C ILE A 7 -19.55 22.22 -41.09
N ILE A 8 -18.57 23.07 -40.75
CA ILE A 8 -17.41 22.66 -39.97
C ILE A 8 -17.85 22.62 -38.50
N SER A 9 -18.12 21.42 -37.97
CA SER A 9 -18.29 21.21 -36.56
C SER A 9 -16.91 21.26 -35.89
N ALA A 10 -16.62 22.36 -35.23
CA ALA A 10 -15.47 22.46 -34.33
C ALA A 10 -15.70 21.51 -33.14
N LEU A 11 -15.01 20.37 -33.15
CA LEU A 11 -14.92 19.46 -32.01
C LEU A 11 -14.02 20.13 -30.97
N ALA A 12 -14.63 20.78 -29.98
CA ALA A 12 -13.91 21.26 -28.82
C ALA A 12 -13.42 20.03 -28.04
N ILE A 13 -12.13 19.72 -28.18
CA ILE A 13 -11.46 18.76 -27.31
C ILE A 13 -11.35 19.44 -25.96
N LEU A 14 -12.27 19.14 -25.07
CA LEU A 14 -12.10 19.38 -23.64
C LEU A 14 -10.95 18.47 -23.18
N LEU A 15 -9.76 19.03 -23.09
CA LEU A 15 -8.69 18.46 -22.28
C LEU A 15 -9.17 18.47 -20.83
N SER A 16 -9.85 17.41 -20.44
CA SER A 16 -10.05 17.07 -19.05
C SER A 16 -8.66 16.72 -18.50
N CYS A 17 -8.04 17.65 -17.79
CA CYS A 17 -7.02 17.28 -16.82
C CYS A 17 -7.69 16.42 -15.75
N SER A 18 -7.66 15.10 -15.93
CA SER A 18 -7.92 14.15 -14.86
C SER A 18 -6.70 14.17 -13.94
N GLY A 19 -6.61 15.18 -13.06
CA GLY A 19 -5.82 15.06 -11.88
C GLY A 19 -6.32 13.82 -11.15
N ASN A 20 -5.42 12.95 -10.70
CA ASN A 20 -5.75 11.85 -9.80
C ASN A 20 -6.44 12.48 -8.57
N VAL A 21 -7.76 12.36 -8.49
CA VAL A 21 -8.50 12.76 -7.29
C VAL A 21 -8.20 11.68 -6.26
N ASP A 22 -7.35 11.99 -5.30
CA ASP A 22 -7.18 11.14 -4.13
C ASP A 22 -8.44 11.27 -3.28
N TYR A 23 -9.31 10.27 -3.38
CA TYR A 23 -10.57 10.23 -2.62
C TYR A 23 -10.36 10.21 -1.10
N ASN A 24 -9.14 10.05 -0.62
CA ASN A 24 -8.78 10.05 0.80
C ASN A 24 -8.09 11.36 1.24
N ASP A 25 -7.84 12.30 0.32
CA ASP A 25 -7.27 13.61 0.65
C ASP A 25 -8.37 14.65 0.88
N PRO A 26 -8.54 15.16 2.13
CA PRO A 26 -9.51 16.20 2.43
C PRO A 26 -9.32 17.49 1.63
N ASP A 27 -8.13 17.76 1.12
CA ASP A 27 -7.84 18.98 0.35
C ASP A 27 -8.13 18.82 -1.16
N SER A 28 -8.53 17.62 -1.61
CA SER A 28 -8.84 17.31 -3.01
C SER A 28 -10.36 17.28 -3.33
N VAL A 29 -11.22 17.79 -2.46
CA VAL A 29 -12.68 17.77 -2.67
C VAL A 29 -13.10 18.81 -3.72
N PRO A 30 -13.77 18.40 -4.83
CA PRO A 30 -14.23 19.32 -5.85
C PRO A 30 -15.26 20.32 -5.33
N GLU A 31 -15.29 21.54 -5.89
CA GLU A 31 -16.27 22.56 -5.53
C GLU A 31 -17.72 22.06 -5.73
N GLY A 32 -18.58 22.34 -4.73
CA GLY A 32 -19.97 21.91 -4.70
C GLY A 32 -20.20 20.44 -4.28
N VAL A 33 -19.13 19.67 -4.06
CA VAL A 33 -19.21 18.30 -3.54
C VAL A 33 -19.08 18.31 -2.02
N LEU A 34 -19.94 17.54 -1.35
CA LEU A 34 -19.81 17.25 0.09
C LEU A 34 -19.15 15.87 0.25
N ARG A 35 -18.10 15.79 1.06
CA ARG A 35 -17.38 14.54 1.32
C ARG A 35 -17.01 14.41 2.78
N ILE A 36 -17.05 13.16 3.29
CA ILE A 36 -16.73 12.82 4.67
C ILE A 36 -15.43 12.00 4.71
N PHE A 37 -14.60 12.29 5.72
CA PHE A 37 -13.36 11.58 6.04
C PHE A 37 -13.37 11.20 7.51
N ALA A 38 -12.63 10.18 7.90
CA ALA A 38 -12.49 9.76 9.29
C ALA A 38 -11.01 9.62 9.64
N ASP A 39 -10.66 9.99 10.87
CA ASP A 39 -9.32 9.85 11.41
C ASP A 39 -8.92 8.37 11.62
N LYS A 40 -9.92 7.49 11.82
CA LYS A 40 -9.73 6.05 11.97
C LYS A 40 -10.98 5.30 11.51
N THR A 41 -10.80 4.04 11.11
CA THR A 41 -11.86 3.18 10.60
C THR A 41 -12.33 2.13 11.61
N SER A 42 -11.72 2.08 12.81
CA SER A 42 -12.17 1.22 13.89
C SER A 42 -11.86 1.81 15.28
N ILE A 43 -12.72 1.47 16.26
CA ILE A 43 -12.59 1.81 17.67
C ILE A 43 -13.08 0.65 18.54
N LYS A 44 -12.77 0.70 19.85
CA LYS A 44 -13.33 -0.23 20.85
C LYS A 44 -14.67 0.29 21.36
N ALA A 45 -15.60 -0.63 21.68
CA ALA A 45 -16.91 -0.33 22.27
C ALA A 45 -16.79 0.00 23.78
N ASP A 46 -15.85 0.86 24.17
CA ASP A 46 -15.58 1.25 25.55
C ASP A 46 -16.23 2.60 25.92
N GLY A 47 -16.84 3.27 24.94
CA GLY A 47 -17.44 4.59 25.10
C GLY A 47 -16.43 5.72 25.34
N LYS A 48 -15.13 5.46 25.20
CA LYS A 48 -14.04 6.40 25.42
C LYS A 48 -13.26 6.69 24.15
N GLN A 49 -13.03 5.66 23.35
CA GLN A 49 -12.41 5.85 22.05
C GLN A 49 -13.40 6.54 21.11
N GLU A 50 -12.92 7.55 20.42
CA GLU A 50 -13.73 8.36 19.49
C GLU A 50 -13.14 8.30 18.09
N VAL A 51 -14.02 8.26 17.07
CA VAL A 51 -13.69 8.59 15.69
C VAL A 51 -13.96 10.06 15.48
N THR A 52 -13.03 10.78 14.87
CA THR A 52 -13.22 12.17 14.45
C THR A 52 -13.42 12.24 12.95
N PHE A 53 -14.49 12.88 12.53
CA PHE A 53 -14.80 13.06 11.12
C PHE A 53 -14.44 14.47 10.65
N THR A 54 -13.82 14.53 9.48
CA THR A 54 -13.66 15.76 8.71
C THR A 54 -14.68 15.76 7.59
N VAL A 55 -15.48 16.82 7.50
CA VAL A 55 -16.49 17.00 6.45
C VAL A 55 -16.13 18.23 5.63
N LYS A 56 -15.90 18.03 4.35
CA LYS A 56 -15.55 19.11 3.41
C LYS A 56 -16.69 19.36 2.43
N PHE A 57 -16.98 20.63 2.18
CA PHE A 57 -17.85 21.07 1.09
C PHE A 57 -17.00 21.92 0.14
N GLY A 58 -16.53 21.31 -0.94
CA GLY A 58 -15.44 21.86 -1.71
C GLY A 58 -14.20 22.05 -0.82
N SER A 59 -13.56 23.20 -0.94
CA SER A 59 -12.40 23.57 -0.11
C SER A 59 -12.73 23.92 1.34
N LYS A 60 -14.04 24.14 1.66
CA LYS A 60 -14.47 24.57 2.99
C LYS A 60 -14.63 23.41 3.95
N ASP A 61 -13.99 23.48 5.12
CA ASP A 61 -14.26 22.57 6.25
C ASP A 61 -15.57 22.96 6.94
N VAL A 62 -16.51 22.02 6.98
CA VAL A 62 -17.84 22.22 7.59
C VAL A 62 -18.08 21.24 8.74
N SER A 63 -17.04 20.55 9.23
CA SER A 63 -17.13 19.48 10.23
C SER A 63 -17.88 19.87 11.50
N GLN A 64 -17.72 21.12 11.94
CA GLN A 64 -18.36 21.66 13.15
C GLN A 64 -19.40 22.74 12.85
N ASP A 65 -19.80 22.89 11.58
CA ASP A 65 -20.85 23.86 11.21
C ASP A 65 -22.19 23.36 11.76
N ARG A 66 -22.95 24.27 12.39
CA ARG A 66 -24.30 23.98 12.95
C ARG A 66 -25.32 23.46 11.92
N ASN A 67 -25.04 23.63 10.65
CA ASN A 67 -25.88 23.15 9.56
C ASN A 67 -25.36 21.79 9.00
N MET A 68 -24.30 21.21 9.58
CA MET A 68 -23.79 19.91 9.26
C MET A 68 -24.34 18.87 10.23
N ASN A 69 -24.78 17.74 9.68
CA ASN A 69 -25.21 16.58 10.44
C ASN A 69 -24.48 15.34 9.94
N LEU A 70 -23.93 14.56 10.86
CA LEU A 70 -23.55 13.19 10.59
C LEU A 70 -24.76 12.28 10.80
N VAL A 71 -24.91 11.35 9.87
CA VAL A 71 -25.95 10.31 9.92
C VAL A 71 -25.22 8.97 9.87
N TYR A 72 -25.54 8.06 10.77
CA TYR A 72 -25.02 6.70 10.70
C TYR A 72 -26.13 5.68 10.64
N SER A 73 -25.84 4.53 10.05
CA SER A 73 -26.72 3.36 10.04
C SER A 73 -26.01 2.13 10.60
N VAL A 74 -26.81 1.30 11.31
CA VAL A 74 -26.42 -0.03 11.77
C VAL A 74 -27.51 -1.00 11.29
N GLY A 75 -27.18 -1.91 10.38
CA GLY A 75 -28.18 -2.65 9.63
C GLY A 75 -29.08 -1.69 8.84
N ASP A 76 -30.40 -1.75 9.09
CA ASP A 76 -31.40 -0.91 8.44
C ASP A 76 -31.79 0.36 9.28
N ASP A 77 -31.30 0.45 10.51
CA ASP A 77 -31.61 1.56 11.41
C ASP A 77 -30.72 2.77 11.13
N GLU A 78 -31.32 3.93 10.91
CA GLU A 78 -30.61 5.20 10.69
C GLU A 78 -30.74 6.15 11.90
N THR A 79 -29.66 6.74 12.32
CA THR A 79 -29.60 7.71 13.42
C THR A 79 -28.82 8.96 12.99
N THR A 80 -29.35 10.14 13.32
CA THR A 80 -28.71 11.43 13.06
C THR A 80 -28.06 11.95 14.34
N LEU A 81 -26.77 12.30 14.30
CA LEU A 81 -26.07 12.95 15.39
C LEU A 81 -26.54 14.43 15.54
N LYS A 82 -26.26 15.02 16.69
CA LYS A 82 -26.58 16.44 16.92
C LYS A 82 -25.85 17.31 15.89
N PRO A 83 -26.48 18.39 15.40
CA PRO A 83 -25.87 19.33 14.46
C PRO A 83 -24.50 19.82 14.93
N GLY A 84 -23.51 19.84 14.03
CA GLY A 84 -22.13 20.26 14.32
C GLY A 84 -21.31 19.29 15.16
N THR A 85 -21.82 18.07 15.43
CA THR A 85 -21.04 17.02 16.07
C THR A 85 -20.26 16.27 15.00
N ASN A 86 -18.94 16.23 15.15
CA ASN A 86 -18.05 15.53 14.23
C ASN A 86 -17.23 14.41 14.90
N THR A 87 -17.65 13.98 16.10
CA THR A 87 -17.06 12.82 16.79
C THR A 87 -18.11 11.74 17.04
N PHE A 88 -17.67 10.49 17.14
CA PHE A 88 -18.51 9.36 17.47
C PHE A 88 -17.80 8.38 18.38
N SER A 89 -18.46 8.00 19.47
CA SER A 89 -18.06 6.90 20.34
C SER A 89 -19.30 6.10 20.75
N THR A 90 -19.12 4.84 21.10
CA THR A 90 -20.23 3.96 21.49
C THR A 90 -19.75 2.80 22.36
N THR A 91 -20.67 2.20 23.09
CA THR A 91 -20.44 0.94 23.81
C THR A 91 -21.06 -0.28 23.11
N ALA A 92 -21.67 -0.08 21.93
CA ALA A 92 -22.30 -1.16 21.16
C ALA A 92 -21.38 -1.57 20.00
N PRO A 93 -20.82 -2.81 20.02
CA PRO A 93 -20.00 -3.30 18.93
C PRO A 93 -20.87 -3.60 17.70
N ALA A 94 -20.53 -2.99 16.56
CA ALA A 94 -21.17 -3.18 15.26
C ALA A 94 -20.34 -2.53 14.15
N GLU A 95 -20.77 -2.70 12.91
CA GLU A 95 -20.32 -1.88 11.78
C GLU A 95 -21.27 -0.69 11.61
N TYR A 96 -20.73 0.51 11.73
CA TYR A 96 -21.43 1.78 11.61
C TYR A 96 -21.09 2.42 10.28
N ARG A 97 -22.09 2.69 9.43
CA ARG A 97 -21.90 3.36 8.14
C ARG A 97 -22.30 4.83 8.27
N PHE A 98 -21.40 5.72 7.93
CA PHE A 98 -21.56 7.17 8.11
C PHE A 98 -21.70 7.89 6.78
N LYS A 99 -22.63 8.86 6.75
CA LYS A 99 -22.81 9.89 5.72
C LYS A 99 -22.91 11.26 6.35
N ALA A 100 -22.64 12.30 5.57
CA ALA A 100 -22.83 13.66 5.99
C ALA A 100 -23.96 14.33 5.22
N ARG A 101 -24.71 15.22 5.90
CA ARG A 101 -25.69 16.14 5.32
C ARG A 101 -25.31 17.57 5.70
N TYR A 102 -25.28 18.48 4.74
CA TYR A 102 -24.96 19.88 4.98
C TYR A 102 -26.00 20.77 4.33
N TYR A 103 -26.50 21.74 5.09
CA TYR A 103 -27.52 22.69 4.64
C TYR A 103 -26.90 24.08 4.48
N SER A 104 -26.74 24.56 3.24
CA SER A 104 -26.30 25.89 2.90
C SER A 104 -27.41 26.62 2.10
N SER A 105 -27.24 26.81 0.82
CA SER A 105 -28.30 27.29 -0.09
C SER A 105 -29.30 26.20 -0.50
N GLY A 106 -29.11 24.97 -0.02
CA GLY A 106 -29.88 23.77 -0.27
C GLY A 106 -29.38 22.62 0.59
N ALA A 107 -29.96 21.43 0.43
CA ALA A 107 -29.50 20.20 1.09
C ALA A 107 -28.42 19.53 0.24
N HIS A 108 -27.25 19.30 0.82
CA HIS A 108 -26.13 18.55 0.22
C HIS A 108 -25.91 17.26 0.99
N TYR A 109 -25.63 16.17 0.29
CA TYR A 109 -25.34 14.85 0.85
C TYR A 109 -23.93 14.44 0.44
N SER A 110 -23.22 13.76 1.33
CA SER A 110 -21.87 13.28 0.99
C SER A 110 -21.91 12.31 -0.19
N ASP A 111 -20.96 12.47 -1.10
CA ASP A 111 -20.79 11.62 -2.28
C ASP A 111 -20.17 10.25 -1.93
N ASN A 112 -19.70 10.10 -0.70
CA ASN A 112 -19.15 8.87 -0.16
C ASN A 112 -19.85 8.44 1.14
N GLU A 113 -19.62 7.20 1.52
CA GLU A 113 -19.99 6.58 2.79
C GLU A 113 -18.74 5.99 3.44
N LEU A 114 -18.62 6.14 4.76
CA LEU A 114 -17.53 5.57 5.54
C LEU A 114 -18.06 4.49 6.48
N THR A 115 -17.34 3.37 6.56
CA THR A 115 -17.61 2.32 7.55
C THR A 115 -16.63 2.41 8.71
N VAL A 116 -17.16 2.52 9.92
CA VAL A 116 -16.41 2.44 11.17
C VAL A 116 -16.76 1.12 11.86
N LYS A 117 -15.78 0.27 12.10
CA LYS A 117 -15.95 -0.99 12.81
C LYS A 117 -15.74 -0.78 14.30
N VAL A 118 -16.79 -0.98 15.10
CA VAL A 118 -16.72 -0.91 16.55
C VAL A 118 -16.53 -2.32 17.12
N LEU A 119 -15.37 -2.57 17.71
CA LEU A 119 -14.98 -3.87 18.26
C LEU A 119 -15.46 -4.01 19.71
N PRO A 120 -15.81 -5.24 20.21
CA PRO A 120 -16.16 -5.43 21.60
C PRO A 120 -15.11 -4.91 22.57
N ALA A 121 -15.51 -4.17 23.60
CA ALA A 121 -14.62 -3.61 24.62
C ALA A 121 -13.87 -4.69 25.43
N SER A 122 -14.46 -5.88 25.54
CA SER A 122 -13.92 -7.03 26.25
C SER A 122 -12.90 -7.85 25.46
N GLU A 123 -12.81 -7.62 24.16
CA GLU A 123 -11.70 -8.08 23.36
C GLU A 123 -10.50 -7.15 23.62
N GLY A 124 -9.99 -7.19 24.86
CA GLY A 124 -8.58 -6.90 25.11
C GLY A 124 -7.85 -7.87 24.21
N VAL A 125 -7.41 -7.39 23.06
CA VAL A 125 -6.60 -8.16 22.13
C VAL A 125 -5.30 -8.34 22.89
N GLY A 126 -5.18 -9.48 23.61
CA GLY A 126 -3.90 -9.85 24.21
C GLY A 126 -2.87 -9.74 23.07
N GLN A 127 -1.68 -9.29 23.40
CA GLN A 127 -0.61 -9.14 22.42
C GLN A 127 -0.59 -10.38 21.53
N LYS A 128 -0.76 -10.18 20.23
CA LYS A 128 -0.72 -11.27 19.25
C LYS A 128 0.73 -11.54 18.92
N ASP A 129 1.13 -12.79 18.96
CA ASP A 129 2.46 -13.18 18.48
C ASP A 129 2.42 -13.32 16.95
N TYR A 130 2.64 -12.19 16.26
CA TYR A 130 2.61 -12.14 14.81
C TYR A 130 3.81 -12.86 14.21
N TYR A 131 3.54 -13.77 13.28
CA TYR A 131 4.60 -14.34 12.45
C TYR A 131 5.20 -13.24 11.57
N GLN A 132 6.44 -12.92 11.83
CA GLN A 132 7.17 -11.91 11.07
C GLN A 132 7.62 -12.46 9.72
N LYS A 133 7.25 -11.79 8.64
CA LYS A 133 7.89 -11.93 7.34
C LYS A 133 8.88 -10.80 7.11
N LEU A 134 9.96 -11.08 6.41
CA LEU A 134 10.97 -10.08 6.05
C LEU A 134 10.77 -9.64 4.61
N TRP A 135 10.76 -8.34 4.39
CA TRP A 135 10.80 -7.78 3.06
C TRP A 135 12.21 -7.87 2.49
N GLY A 136 12.44 -8.82 1.59
CA GLY A 136 13.70 -8.98 0.86
C GLY A 136 13.75 -8.04 -0.34
N MET A 137 14.77 -7.20 -0.42
CA MET A 137 14.96 -6.20 -1.48
C MET A 137 16.26 -6.52 -2.23
N GLN A 138 16.13 -7.11 -3.41
CA GLN A 138 17.25 -7.32 -4.33
C GLN A 138 17.33 -6.16 -5.31
N PHE A 139 18.46 -5.46 -5.39
CA PHE A 139 18.72 -4.48 -6.44
C PHE A 139 19.59 -5.13 -7.52
N THR A 140 19.12 -5.06 -8.75
CA THR A 140 19.66 -5.79 -9.90
C THR A 140 19.56 -4.95 -11.18
N ALA A 141 20.20 -5.42 -12.24
CA ALA A 141 20.07 -4.93 -13.60
C ALA A 141 20.39 -6.04 -14.59
N VAL A 142 19.84 -6.01 -15.78
CA VAL A 142 20.11 -7.01 -16.83
C VAL A 142 21.60 -7.01 -17.26
N SER A 143 22.29 -5.88 -17.13
CA SER A 143 23.73 -5.72 -17.41
C SER A 143 24.64 -6.15 -16.25
N CYS A 144 24.08 -6.58 -15.12
CA CYS A 144 24.86 -7.02 -13.95
C CYS A 144 25.25 -8.50 -14.05
N GLN A 145 26.53 -8.78 -14.37
CA GLN A 145 27.02 -10.16 -14.56
C GLN A 145 27.02 -11.04 -13.29
N TYR A 146 27.01 -10.45 -12.10
CA TYR A 146 27.02 -11.19 -10.81
C TYR A 146 25.64 -11.31 -10.18
N CYS A 147 24.64 -10.62 -10.71
CA CYS A 147 23.29 -10.63 -10.12
C CYS A 147 22.61 -12.02 -10.15
N PRO A 148 22.78 -12.87 -11.17
CA PRO A 148 22.23 -14.23 -11.16
C PRO A 148 22.69 -15.08 -9.97
N ARG A 149 23.93 -14.91 -9.52
CA ARG A 149 24.47 -15.66 -8.37
C ARG A 149 23.80 -15.27 -7.06
N LEU A 150 23.56 -13.96 -6.84
CA LEU A 150 22.80 -13.52 -5.69
C LEU A 150 21.36 -14.07 -5.74
N THR A 151 20.72 -14.04 -6.91
CA THR A 151 19.38 -14.60 -7.09
C THR A 151 19.33 -16.09 -6.71
N ALA A 152 20.33 -16.88 -7.10
CA ALA A 152 20.43 -18.28 -6.72
C ALA A 152 20.58 -18.48 -5.21
N SER A 153 21.42 -17.67 -4.55
CA SER A 153 21.58 -17.71 -3.08
C SER A 153 20.30 -17.33 -2.34
N LEU A 154 19.58 -16.30 -2.81
CA LEU A 154 18.29 -15.91 -2.25
C LEU A 154 17.24 -17.00 -2.41
N LYS A 155 17.16 -17.63 -3.57
CA LYS A 155 16.27 -18.76 -3.81
C LYS A 155 16.53 -19.91 -2.82
N THR A 156 17.81 -20.21 -2.56
CA THR A 156 18.18 -21.22 -1.55
C THR A 156 17.74 -20.81 -0.15
N ALA A 157 18.01 -19.57 0.26
CA ALA A 157 17.59 -19.05 1.58
C ALA A 157 16.07 -19.08 1.78
N MET A 158 15.29 -18.82 0.72
CA MET A 158 13.82 -18.90 0.76
C MET A 158 13.32 -20.36 0.86
N THR A 159 14.05 -21.33 0.29
CA THR A 159 13.69 -22.75 0.40
C THR A 159 13.93 -23.31 1.80
N GLU A 160 14.92 -22.78 2.52
CA GLU A 160 15.25 -23.20 3.89
C GLU A 160 14.23 -22.73 4.94
N ASP A 161 13.56 -21.63 4.68
CA ASP A 161 12.54 -21.04 5.58
C ASP A 161 11.35 -20.53 4.75
N PRO A 162 10.50 -21.44 4.24
CA PRO A 162 9.44 -21.11 3.31
C PRO A 162 8.46 -20.11 3.91
N GLY A 163 8.15 -19.04 3.15
CA GLY A 163 7.20 -18.01 3.54
C GLY A 163 7.76 -16.93 4.50
N ARG A 164 9.02 -17.05 4.94
CA ARG A 164 9.68 -16.05 5.80
C ARG A 164 10.10 -14.79 5.02
N ILE A 165 10.49 -14.93 3.78
CA ILE A 165 10.99 -13.84 2.95
C ILE A 165 9.98 -13.55 1.83
N VAL A 166 9.49 -12.32 1.77
CA VAL A 166 8.77 -11.77 0.62
C VAL A 166 9.79 -11.01 -0.22
N LEU A 167 10.24 -11.64 -1.31
CA LEU A 167 11.32 -11.10 -2.15
C LEU A 167 10.75 -10.17 -3.22
N THR A 168 11.42 -9.03 -3.41
CA THR A 168 11.15 -8.06 -4.48
C THR A 168 12.46 -7.67 -5.16
N SER A 169 12.47 -7.65 -6.50
CA SER A 169 13.64 -7.32 -7.31
C SER A 169 13.45 -5.96 -7.95
N PHE A 170 14.26 -5.01 -7.53
CA PHE A 170 14.30 -3.63 -8.00
C PHE A 170 15.34 -3.51 -9.10
N HIS A 171 14.90 -3.39 -10.34
CA HIS A 171 15.79 -3.11 -11.47
C HIS A 171 16.20 -1.64 -11.46
N VAL A 172 17.50 -1.37 -11.42
CA VAL A 172 18.09 -0.04 -11.28
C VAL A 172 19.02 0.29 -12.44
N ALA A 173 19.43 1.56 -12.58
CA ALA A 173 20.40 1.96 -13.58
C ALA A 173 21.77 1.34 -13.29
N PHE A 174 22.32 0.60 -14.27
CA PHE A 174 23.65 0.03 -14.20
C PHE A 174 24.10 -0.31 -15.61
N ASP A 175 25.16 0.33 -16.10
CA ASP A 175 25.76 0.13 -17.43
C ASP A 175 24.72 0.00 -18.58
N GLU A 176 23.80 0.95 -18.65
CA GLU A 176 22.70 0.95 -19.65
C GLU A 176 23.18 1.11 -21.09
N ASN A 177 24.42 1.60 -21.29
CA ASN A 177 25.03 1.66 -22.62
C ASN A 177 25.36 0.28 -23.18
N THR A 178 25.63 -0.70 -22.31
CA THR A 178 25.90 -2.07 -22.70
C THR A 178 24.60 -2.85 -22.92
N MET A 179 23.63 -2.72 -22.02
CA MET A 179 22.35 -3.42 -22.10
C MET A 179 21.25 -2.61 -21.39
N PRO A 180 20.33 -1.97 -22.14
CA PRO A 180 19.20 -1.26 -21.53
C PRO A 180 18.26 -2.21 -20.79
N ASP A 181 17.81 -1.81 -19.61
CA ASP A 181 16.95 -2.60 -18.73
C ASP A 181 15.48 -2.18 -18.84
N PRO A 182 14.61 -2.97 -19.51
CA PRO A 182 13.19 -2.64 -19.70
C PRO A 182 12.33 -2.81 -18.44
N MET A 183 12.89 -3.37 -17.37
CA MET A 183 12.20 -3.61 -16.10
C MET A 183 12.46 -2.51 -15.07
N ARG A 184 13.33 -1.57 -15.39
CA ARG A 184 13.69 -0.47 -14.52
C ARG A 184 12.53 0.50 -14.28
N LEU A 185 12.37 0.93 -13.02
CA LEU A 185 11.51 2.04 -12.62
C LEU A 185 12.35 3.17 -12.01
N PRO A 186 12.10 4.45 -12.33
CA PRO A 186 12.85 5.57 -11.75
C PRO A 186 12.85 5.57 -10.21
N ILE A 187 11.72 5.24 -9.58
CA ILE A 187 11.57 5.18 -8.12
C ILE A 187 12.47 4.11 -7.46
N ASN A 188 12.91 3.10 -8.21
CA ASN A 188 13.79 2.06 -7.67
C ASN A 188 15.13 2.62 -7.20
N GLU A 189 15.62 3.70 -7.82
CA GLU A 189 16.83 4.40 -7.38
C GLU A 189 16.63 5.10 -6.03
N GLU A 190 15.44 5.57 -5.74
CA GLU A 190 15.13 6.15 -4.44
C GLU A 190 15.21 5.10 -3.34
N PHE A 191 14.66 3.89 -3.56
CA PHE A 191 14.78 2.77 -2.62
C PHE A 191 16.23 2.34 -2.44
N ARG A 192 16.97 2.21 -3.55
CA ARG A 192 18.41 1.92 -3.49
C ARG A 192 19.16 2.95 -2.64
N SER A 193 18.82 4.24 -2.77
CA SER A 193 19.49 5.32 -2.04
C SER A 193 19.35 5.23 -0.52
N ILE A 194 18.30 4.58 0.00
CA ILE A 194 18.09 4.39 1.43
C ILE A 194 19.07 3.36 1.99
N VAL A 195 19.29 2.27 1.27
CA VAL A 195 19.96 1.07 1.80
C VAL A 195 21.40 0.93 1.32
N LYS A 196 21.83 1.64 0.26
CA LYS A 196 23.14 1.44 -0.37
C LYS A 196 24.31 1.89 0.52
N HIS A 197 25.39 1.13 0.47
CA HIS A 197 26.70 1.50 0.95
C HIS A 197 27.66 1.86 -0.19
N SER A 198 27.42 1.30 -1.38
CA SER A 198 28.22 1.52 -2.60
C SER A 198 27.29 1.64 -3.81
N ASP A 199 27.85 2.03 -4.96
CA ASP A 199 27.13 2.08 -6.22
C ASP A 199 27.16 0.75 -7.00
N GLY A 200 27.79 -0.30 -6.43
CA GLY A 200 27.90 -1.61 -7.04
C GLY A 200 26.60 -2.43 -7.03
N LEU A 201 26.58 -3.44 -7.93
CA LEU A 201 25.59 -4.51 -7.97
C LEU A 201 26.33 -5.86 -7.97
N PRO A 202 25.70 -6.93 -7.45
CA PRO A 202 24.39 -6.97 -6.79
C PRO A 202 24.38 -6.34 -5.41
N LEU A 203 23.21 -5.82 -5.02
CA LEU A 203 22.97 -5.26 -3.70
C LEU A 203 21.71 -5.91 -3.12
N PHE A 204 21.73 -6.23 -1.81
CA PHE A 204 20.61 -6.84 -1.13
C PHE A 204 20.39 -6.23 0.26
N ALA A 205 19.14 -6.03 0.63
CA ALA A 205 18.75 -5.56 1.95
C ALA A 205 17.49 -6.28 2.45
N PHE A 206 17.33 -6.36 3.77
CA PHE A 206 16.06 -6.68 4.40
C PHE A 206 15.40 -5.43 4.97
N ASN A 207 14.07 -5.35 4.87
CA ASN A 207 13.21 -4.44 5.62
C ASN A 207 13.55 -2.94 5.46
N LEU A 208 14.05 -2.52 4.30
CA LEU A 208 14.49 -1.14 4.08
C LEU A 208 15.63 -0.70 5.01
N TYR A 209 16.36 -1.65 5.57
CA TYR A 209 17.44 -1.43 6.52
C TYR A 209 18.76 -1.86 5.89
N LYS A 210 19.85 -1.33 6.27
CA LYS A 210 21.22 -1.53 5.76
C LYS A 210 21.39 -2.66 4.72
N SER A 211 22.01 -2.34 3.60
CA SER A 211 22.33 -3.35 2.60
C SER A 211 23.52 -4.22 3.00
N GLN A 212 23.59 -5.37 2.37
CA GLN A 212 24.78 -6.21 2.33
C GLN A 212 25.38 -6.08 0.94
N ASP A 213 26.43 -5.26 0.82
CA ASP A 213 27.14 -5.06 -0.43
C ASP A 213 27.97 -6.29 -0.81
N GLY A 214 28.08 -6.52 -2.12
CA GLY A 214 28.94 -7.54 -2.67
C GLY A 214 28.59 -8.96 -2.22
N ILE A 215 27.34 -9.22 -1.85
CA ILE A 215 26.86 -10.58 -1.60
C ILE A 215 26.76 -11.31 -2.94
N VAL A 216 27.86 -11.90 -3.36
CA VAL A 216 27.91 -12.84 -4.46
C VAL A 216 28.30 -14.19 -3.86
N ASP A 217 27.49 -15.22 -4.09
CA ASP A 217 27.71 -16.60 -3.60
C ASP A 217 27.86 -16.71 -2.06
N GLN A 218 27.22 -15.83 -1.29
CA GLN A 218 27.37 -15.77 0.17
C GLN A 218 26.05 -16.04 0.90
N LEU A 219 25.51 -17.24 0.69
CA LEU A 219 24.29 -17.70 1.37
C LEU A 219 24.35 -17.51 2.90
N ASP A 220 25.53 -17.73 3.52
CA ASP A 220 25.70 -17.57 4.97
C ASP A 220 25.54 -16.12 5.44
N LYS A 221 25.91 -15.15 4.63
CA LYS A 221 25.64 -13.73 4.95
C LYS A 221 24.14 -13.42 4.89
N ILE A 222 23.41 -13.97 3.92
CA ILE A 222 21.96 -13.83 3.85
C ILE A 222 21.31 -14.44 5.10
N ARG A 223 21.74 -15.64 5.51
CA ARG A 223 21.25 -16.32 6.72
C ARG A 223 21.53 -15.50 7.98
N THR A 224 22.76 -15.00 8.12
CA THR A 224 23.17 -14.16 9.26
C THR A 224 22.35 -12.88 9.30
N HIS A 225 22.21 -12.19 8.16
CA HIS A 225 21.43 -10.95 8.08
C HIS A 225 19.94 -11.19 8.37
N LYS A 226 19.35 -12.29 7.87
CA LYS A 226 18.00 -12.73 8.22
C LYS A 226 17.83 -12.88 9.73
N THR A 227 18.76 -13.60 10.38
CA THR A 227 18.72 -13.87 11.82
C THR A 227 18.83 -12.57 12.63
N SER A 228 19.75 -11.67 12.26
CA SER A 228 19.89 -10.36 12.91
C SER A 228 18.62 -9.52 12.78
N MET A 229 18.02 -9.47 11.60
CA MET A 229 16.79 -8.69 11.37
C MET A 229 15.62 -9.18 12.22
N LEU A 230 15.45 -10.51 12.34
CA LEU A 230 14.40 -11.09 13.17
C LEU A 230 14.62 -10.81 14.68
N ALA A 231 15.89 -10.77 15.12
CA ALA A 231 16.23 -10.53 16.52
C ALA A 231 16.17 -9.03 16.90
N GLU A 232 16.65 -8.14 16.02
CA GLU A 232 16.74 -6.71 16.32
C GLU A 232 15.40 -5.96 16.14
N PHE A 233 14.55 -6.45 15.22
CA PHE A 233 13.32 -5.77 14.81
C PHE A 233 12.15 -6.75 14.77
N PRO A 234 11.73 -7.30 15.93
CA PRO A 234 10.56 -8.19 15.96
C PRO A 234 9.30 -7.45 15.51
N ALA A 235 8.43 -8.16 14.78
CA ALA A 235 7.18 -7.58 14.31
C ALA A 235 6.26 -7.22 15.48
N THR A 236 5.80 -5.97 15.49
CA THR A 236 4.76 -5.50 16.40
C THR A 236 3.38 -5.51 15.77
N CYS A 237 3.30 -5.70 14.44
CA CYS A 237 2.05 -5.68 13.70
C CYS A 237 1.83 -6.95 12.86
N GLY A 238 0.56 -7.26 12.63
CA GLY A 238 0.10 -8.19 11.61
C GLY A 238 -0.27 -7.44 10.32
N VAL A 239 -0.09 -8.11 9.20
CA VAL A 239 -0.44 -7.61 7.87
C VAL A 239 -1.31 -8.65 7.16
N ALA A 240 -2.48 -8.23 6.66
CA ALA A 240 -3.29 -8.99 5.73
C ALA A 240 -3.43 -8.21 4.42
N VAL A 241 -3.55 -8.91 3.30
CA VAL A 241 -3.66 -8.30 1.98
C VAL A 241 -4.60 -9.09 1.08
N SER A 242 -5.38 -8.39 0.27
CA SER A 242 -6.20 -8.99 -0.77
C SER A 242 -6.12 -8.18 -2.06
N ALA A 243 -6.34 -8.83 -3.19
CA ALA A 243 -6.34 -8.19 -4.49
C ALA A 243 -7.53 -8.67 -5.35
N THR A 244 -8.08 -7.76 -6.14
CA THR A 244 -9.12 -8.04 -7.12
C THR A 244 -8.74 -7.40 -8.44
N TYR A 245 -8.68 -8.18 -9.51
CA TYR A 245 -8.36 -7.70 -10.85
C TYR A 245 -9.64 -7.52 -11.68
N ASP A 246 -9.81 -6.32 -12.24
CA ASP A 246 -10.85 -6.00 -13.23
C ASP A 246 -10.24 -6.06 -14.64
N ALA A 247 -10.46 -7.16 -15.34
CA ALA A 247 -9.93 -7.36 -16.68
C ALA A 247 -10.52 -6.38 -17.72
N ALA A 248 -11.74 -5.88 -17.52
CA ALA A 248 -12.38 -4.94 -18.44
C ALA A 248 -11.73 -3.56 -18.39
N LYS A 249 -11.20 -3.17 -17.24
CA LYS A 249 -10.54 -1.87 -17.03
C LYS A 249 -9.01 -1.99 -17.04
N SER A 250 -8.47 -3.20 -17.01
CA SER A 250 -7.05 -3.45 -16.76
C SER A 250 -6.57 -2.77 -15.47
N GLU A 251 -7.34 -2.95 -14.39
CA GLU A 251 -7.08 -2.36 -13.09
C GLU A 251 -7.04 -3.45 -12.01
N VAL A 252 -6.19 -3.26 -11.02
CA VAL A 252 -6.20 -4.05 -9.79
C VAL A 252 -6.52 -3.18 -8.60
N THR A 253 -7.43 -3.64 -7.76
CA THR A 253 -7.71 -3.05 -6.45
C THR A 253 -7.06 -3.90 -5.39
N VAL A 254 -6.14 -3.31 -4.63
CA VAL A 254 -5.43 -3.96 -3.53
C VAL A 254 -5.91 -3.37 -2.21
N THR A 255 -6.30 -4.22 -1.29
CA THR A 255 -6.68 -3.84 0.07
C THR A 255 -5.69 -4.46 1.06
N GLY A 256 -5.02 -3.59 1.82
CA GLY A 256 -4.16 -3.97 2.94
C GLY A 256 -4.83 -3.68 4.26
N LYS A 257 -4.62 -4.56 5.24
CA LYS A 257 -5.10 -4.41 6.60
C LYS A 257 -3.94 -4.57 7.56
N VAL A 258 -3.89 -3.72 8.57
CA VAL A 258 -2.84 -3.75 9.59
C VAL A 258 -3.47 -3.65 10.96
N THR A 259 -2.96 -4.44 11.90
CA THR A 259 -3.26 -4.33 13.33
C THR A 259 -1.94 -4.38 14.10
N SER A 260 -1.77 -3.55 15.12
CA SER A 260 -0.53 -3.47 15.92
C SER A 260 -0.76 -3.86 17.37
N ASN A 261 0.27 -4.43 18.01
CA ASN A 261 0.30 -4.72 19.43
C ASN A 261 0.65 -3.48 20.30
N ILE A 262 1.03 -2.40 19.65
CA ILE A 262 1.45 -1.15 20.34
C ILE A 262 0.83 0.04 19.62
N VAL A 263 0.73 1.15 20.34
CA VAL A 263 0.34 2.44 19.75
C VAL A 263 1.51 2.97 18.93
N GLU A 264 1.38 3.03 17.62
CA GLU A 264 2.45 3.51 16.74
C GLU A 264 1.94 4.15 15.46
N ALA A 265 2.64 5.20 14.99
CA ALA A 265 2.39 5.77 13.67
C ALA A 265 3.11 4.93 12.62
N MET A 266 2.37 4.50 11.60
CA MET A 266 2.88 3.62 10.55
C MET A 266 2.73 4.23 9.18
N ARG A 267 3.52 3.72 8.24
CA ARG A 267 3.39 3.97 6.80
C ARG A 267 3.27 2.63 6.07
N TYR A 268 2.93 2.69 4.78
CA TYR A 268 2.80 1.48 3.98
C TYR A 268 3.27 1.68 2.54
N HIS A 269 3.65 0.58 1.90
CA HIS A 269 3.76 0.46 0.46
C HIS A 269 2.84 -0.63 -0.06
N ILE A 270 2.30 -0.43 -1.27
CA ILE A 270 1.73 -1.49 -2.08
C ILE A 270 2.59 -1.60 -3.34
N LEU A 271 3.14 -2.79 -3.59
CA LEU A 271 3.92 -3.08 -4.78
C LEU A 271 3.18 -4.10 -5.64
N LEU A 272 3.23 -3.91 -6.96
CA LEU A 272 2.88 -4.95 -7.92
C LEU A 272 4.17 -5.61 -8.41
N VAL A 273 4.22 -6.91 -8.28
CA VAL A 273 5.41 -7.72 -8.57
C VAL A 273 5.06 -8.77 -9.62
N GLU A 274 5.92 -8.95 -10.63
CA GLU A 274 5.72 -9.91 -11.73
C GLU A 274 6.83 -10.94 -11.75
N ASP A 275 6.45 -12.18 -11.98
CA ASP A 275 7.30 -13.33 -12.17
C ASP A 275 7.28 -13.80 -13.64
N ASN A 276 8.19 -14.70 -14.00
CA ASN A 276 8.25 -15.34 -15.30
C ASN A 276 8.45 -14.38 -16.49
N ILE A 277 9.28 -13.35 -16.34
CA ILE A 277 9.61 -12.40 -17.39
C ILE A 277 10.84 -12.90 -18.17
N PRO A 278 10.69 -13.36 -19.43
CA PRO A 278 11.83 -13.79 -20.23
C PRO A 278 12.58 -12.57 -20.79
N TYR A 279 13.85 -12.43 -20.46
CA TYR A 279 14.74 -11.41 -21.00
C TYR A 279 16.21 -11.83 -20.87
N ALA A 280 17.09 -11.26 -21.68
CA ALA A 280 18.51 -11.50 -21.57
C ALA A 280 19.08 -10.99 -20.24
N GLN A 281 20.07 -11.68 -19.67
CA GLN A 281 20.75 -11.32 -18.44
C GLN A 281 22.24 -11.59 -18.57
N MET A 282 23.07 -10.58 -18.41
CA MET A 282 24.52 -10.76 -18.38
C MET A 282 24.93 -11.69 -17.24
N GLY A 283 25.80 -12.65 -17.53
CA GLY A 283 26.28 -13.63 -16.55
C GLY A 283 25.34 -14.80 -16.26
N ALA A 284 24.19 -14.86 -16.94
CA ALA A 284 23.38 -16.09 -16.97
C ALA A 284 24.01 -17.13 -17.91
N GLU A 285 23.74 -18.42 -17.68
CA GLU A 285 24.19 -19.52 -18.52
C GLU A 285 23.32 -19.66 -19.78
N GLU A 286 22.05 -19.28 -19.68
CA GLU A 286 21.06 -19.33 -20.76
C GLU A 286 21.00 -18.01 -21.54
N ASP A 287 20.74 -18.08 -22.84
CA ASP A 287 20.52 -16.90 -23.69
C ASP A 287 19.29 -16.08 -23.27
N ILE A 288 18.27 -16.74 -22.74
CA ILE A 288 17.06 -16.14 -22.19
C ILE A 288 16.95 -16.53 -20.73
N TYR A 289 17.12 -15.55 -19.86
CA TYR A 289 16.95 -15.70 -18.42
C TYR A 289 15.51 -15.39 -18.02
N ILE A 290 15.01 -16.10 -17.01
CA ILE A 290 13.67 -15.85 -16.46
C ILE A 290 13.79 -14.99 -15.20
N HIS A 291 13.41 -13.73 -15.34
CA HIS A 291 13.36 -12.79 -14.22
C HIS A 291 12.11 -13.03 -13.39
N ASN A 292 12.29 -13.05 -12.08
CA ASN A 292 11.21 -13.23 -11.10
C ASN A 292 11.28 -12.13 -10.02
N ASN A 293 10.19 -11.96 -9.30
CA ASN A 293 10.07 -10.99 -8.22
C ASN A 293 10.22 -9.53 -8.66
N VAL A 294 10.01 -9.22 -9.93
CA VAL A 294 10.29 -7.91 -10.53
C VAL A 294 9.22 -6.90 -10.10
N VAL A 295 9.64 -5.81 -9.45
CA VAL A 295 8.75 -4.70 -9.10
C VAL A 295 8.34 -3.96 -10.38
N ARG A 296 7.03 -3.92 -10.65
CA ARG A 296 6.45 -3.32 -11.86
C ARG A 296 5.75 -2.00 -11.57
N ALA A 297 5.19 -1.85 -10.37
CA ALA A 297 4.55 -0.60 -9.93
C ALA A 297 4.58 -0.50 -8.39
N ILE A 298 4.54 0.72 -7.90
CA ILE A 298 4.47 1.04 -6.48
C ILE A 298 3.40 2.11 -6.29
N ALA A 299 2.40 1.82 -5.45
CA ALA A 299 1.39 2.80 -5.05
C ALA A 299 1.86 3.52 -3.78
N ALA A 300 2.75 4.48 -3.94
CA ALA A 300 3.19 5.37 -2.88
C ALA A 300 3.70 6.67 -3.51
N GLU A 301 3.52 7.78 -2.82
CA GLU A 301 3.97 9.09 -3.28
C GLU A 301 5.51 9.22 -3.29
N ASN A 302 6.18 8.47 -2.42
CA ASN A 302 7.63 8.52 -2.27
C ASN A 302 8.20 7.24 -1.64
N LYS A 303 9.53 7.18 -1.58
CA LYS A 303 10.28 6.04 -1.03
C LYS A 303 9.97 5.66 0.42
N TRP A 304 9.35 6.54 1.19
CA TRP A 304 8.98 6.29 2.58
C TRP A 304 7.57 5.73 2.74
N GLY A 305 6.84 5.56 1.65
CA GLY A 305 5.46 5.09 1.65
C GLY A 305 4.45 6.15 2.06
N ASP A 306 3.18 5.81 1.95
CA ASP A 306 2.07 6.64 2.38
C ASP A 306 1.79 6.47 3.87
N LYS A 307 1.22 7.48 4.50
CA LYS A 307 0.82 7.41 5.90
C LYS A 307 -0.35 6.44 6.07
N LEU A 308 -0.20 5.45 6.92
CA LEU A 308 -1.29 4.61 7.36
C LEU A 308 -2.17 5.40 8.34
N ASN A 309 -3.48 5.19 8.33
CA ASN A 309 -4.44 5.89 9.19
C ASN A 309 -4.30 7.44 9.14
N SER A 310 -4.04 8.00 7.93
CA SER A 310 -3.78 9.44 7.75
C SER A 310 -2.65 10.02 8.61
N GLY A 311 -1.76 9.17 9.12
CA GLY A 311 -0.64 9.53 9.99
C GLY A 311 -0.98 9.58 11.49
N ILE A 312 -2.21 9.22 11.85
CA ILE A 312 -2.59 9.07 13.26
C ILE A 312 -2.07 7.70 13.74
N PRO A 313 -1.45 7.63 14.92
CA PRO A 313 -0.99 6.36 15.46
C PRO A 313 -2.10 5.31 15.51
N LEU A 314 -1.77 4.07 15.15
CA LEU A 314 -2.67 2.95 15.36
C LEU A 314 -2.86 2.72 16.84
N GLU A 315 -4.09 2.44 17.24
CA GLU A 315 -4.39 1.96 18.59
C GLU A 315 -4.09 0.47 18.70
N GLU A 316 -3.68 0.02 19.88
CA GLU A 316 -3.38 -1.39 20.15
C GLU A 316 -4.57 -2.29 19.82
N GLY A 317 -4.35 -3.28 18.94
CA GLY A 317 -5.34 -4.26 18.52
C GLY A 317 -6.46 -3.72 17.63
N VAL A 318 -6.40 -2.46 17.20
CA VAL A 318 -7.35 -1.87 16.26
C VAL A 318 -6.89 -2.11 14.83
N GLU A 319 -7.77 -2.69 13.99
CA GLU A 319 -7.49 -2.92 12.58
C GLU A 319 -7.70 -1.65 11.76
N VAL A 320 -6.70 -1.27 10.98
CA VAL A 320 -6.78 -0.21 9.98
C VAL A 320 -6.69 -0.81 8.59
N CYS A 321 -7.51 -0.29 7.67
CA CYS A 321 -7.62 -0.78 6.31
C CYS A 321 -7.29 0.34 5.32
N VAL A 322 -6.55 0.02 4.28
CA VAL A 322 -6.31 0.91 3.14
C VAL A 322 -6.57 0.18 1.83
N THR A 323 -7.12 0.88 0.86
CA THR A 323 -7.40 0.36 -0.48
C THR A 323 -6.79 1.27 -1.53
N ARG A 324 -6.14 0.69 -2.53
CA ARG A 324 -5.61 1.42 -3.69
C ARG A 324 -6.00 0.69 -4.98
N THR A 325 -6.39 1.45 -5.98
CA THR A 325 -6.60 0.94 -7.33
C THR A 325 -5.45 1.40 -8.22
N MET A 326 -4.87 0.48 -8.96
CA MET A 326 -3.72 0.70 -9.83
C MET A 326 -4.02 0.18 -11.23
N ALA A 327 -3.70 0.97 -12.26
CA ALA A 327 -3.78 0.51 -13.64
C ALA A 327 -2.64 -0.48 -13.93
N LEU A 328 -2.94 -1.55 -14.68
CA LEU A 328 -1.95 -2.49 -15.18
C LEU A 328 -1.55 -2.15 -16.61
N ASN A 329 -0.26 -2.20 -16.88
CA ASN A 329 0.23 -2.14 -18.25
C ASN A 329 -0.21 -3.40 -19.01
N GLN A 330 -0.69 -3.25 -20.23
CA GLN A 330 -1.19 -4.35 -21.07
C GLN A 330 -0.12 -5.40 -21.42
N ALA A 331 1.16 -5.05 -21.29
CA ALA A 331 2.26 -5.99 -21.51
C ALA A 331 2.53 -6.91 -20.30
N TRP A 332 1.97 -6.61 -19.14
CA TRP A 332 2.14 -7.42 -17.94
C TRP A 332 1.14 -8.59 -17.92
N LYS A 333 1.53 -9.68 -17.28
CA LYS A 333 0.71 -10.90 -17.22
C LYS A 333 0.10 -11.04 -15.82
N PRO A 334 -1.18 -10.66 -15.63
CA PRO A 334 -1.82 -10.69 -14.31
C PRO A 334 -1.73 -12.05 -13.60
N GLU A 335 -1.72 -13.15 -14.38
CA GLU A 335 -1.55 -14.51 -13.87
C GLU A 335 -0.17 -14.77 -13.23
N ASN A 336 0.83 -13.99 -13.58
CA ASN A 336 2.17 -14.05 -13.02
C ASN A 336 2.42 -12.95 -11.98
N MET A 337 1.39 -12.22 -11.60
CA MET A 337 1.55 -11.07 -10.70
C MET A 337 0.99 -11.32 -9.31
N ARG A 338 1.60 -10.64 -8.36
CA ARG A 338 1.14 -10.57 -6.98
C ARG A 338 1.19 -9.14 -6.45
N ALA A 339 0.32 -8.86 -5.48
CA ALA A 339 0.36 -7.65 -4.68
C ALA A 339 1.15 -7.91 -3.40
N VAL A 340 2.07 -7.02 -3.08
CA VAL A 340 2.86 -7.04 -1.84
C VAL A 340 2.45 -5.82 -1.01
N PHE A 341 2.03 -6.03 0.22
CA PHE A 341 1.73 -4.97 1.18
C PHE A 341 2.78 -4.94 2.27
N VAL A 342 3.46 -3.81 2.42
CA VAL A 342 4.54 -3.59 3.38
C VAL A 342 4.07 -2.58 4.42
N ALA A 343 4.08 -2.96 5.69
CA ALA A 343 3.85 -2.05 6.81
C ALA A 343 5.19 -1.57 7.38
N LEU A 344 5.34 -0.26 7.55
CA LEU A 344 6.57 0.38 7.99
C LEU A 344 6.36 1.06 9.33
N SER A 345 7.27 0.83 10.27
CA SER A 345 7.37 1.55 11.56
C SER A 345 8.49 2.59 11.50
N GLU A 346 8.30 3.67 12.25
CA GLU A 346 9.33 4.71 12.41
C GLU A 346 10.50 4.19 13.26
N LYS A 347 11.71 4.50 12.82
CA LYS A 347 12.95 4.12 13.51
C LYS A 347 13.95 5.27 13.48
N GLY A 348 13.93 6.13 14.47
CA GLY A 348 14.71 7.38 14.47
C GLY A 348 14.26 8.28 13.30
N ASP A 349 15.18 8.68 12.44
CA ASP A 349 14.91 9.54 11.28
C ASP A 349 14.53 8.76 10.01
N THR A 350 14.24 7.46 10.12
CA THR A 350 13.96 6.57 8.98
C THR A 350 12.78 5.65 9.27
N TYR A 351 12.41 4.85 8.29
CA TYR A 351 11.37 3.82 8.40
C TYR A 351 11.96 2.45 8.09
N ILE A 352 11.46 1.44 8.80
CA ILE A 352 11.84 0.04 8.62
C ILE A 352 10.58 -0.79 8.40
N CYS A 353 10.64 -1.81 7.55
CA CYS A 353 9.55 -2.75 7.43
C CYS A 353 9.35 -3.49 8.75
N ASN A 354 8.18 -3.32 9.35
CA ASN A 354 7.75 -4.05 10.54
C ASN A 354 7.28 -5.46 10.16
N ASN A 355 6.37 -5.53 9.19
CA ASN A 355 5.89 -6.79 8.63
C ASN A 355 5.43 -6.60 7.18
N VAL A 356 5.33 -7.71 6.44
CA VAL A 356 4.95 -7.72 5.02
C VAL A 356 4.11 -8.95 4.70
N ASN A 357 3.19 -8.82 3.75
CA ASN A 357 2.45 -9.96 3.23
C ASN A 357 2.17 -9.80 1.73
N GLU A 358 1.83 -10.88 1.05
CA GLU A 358 1.57 -10.89 -0.39
C GLU A 358 0.44 -11.82 -0.77
N CYS A 359 -0.23 -11.53 -1.88
CA CYS A 359 -1.26 -12.38 -2.47
C CYS A 359 -1.26 -12.30 -4.00
N SER A 360 -1.81 -13.32 -4.67
CA SER A 360 -2.01 -13.30 -6.13
C SER A 360 -2.91 -12.14 -6.55
N LEU A 361 -2.65 -11.53 -7.71
CA LEU A 361 -3.53 -10.49 -8.27
C LEU A 361 -4.91 -11.04 -8.67
N LEU A 362 -4.98 -12.30 -9.07
CA LEU A 362 -6.21 -12.93 -9.54
C LEU A 362 -7.09 -13.42 -8.36
N GLY A 363 -7.57 -12.48 -7.55
CA GLY A 363 -8.48 -12.77 -6.43
C GLY A 363 -7.78 -13.44 -5.24
N GLY A 364 -6.47 -13.17 -5.06
CA GLY A 364 -5.72 -13.69 -3.93
C GLY A 364 -6.06 -12.97 -2.62
N GLN A 365 -5.91 -13.70 -1.52
CA GLN A 365 -6.02 -13.20 -0.16
C GLN A 365 -4.96 -13.87 0.71
N ALA A 366 -4.36 -13.10 1.60
CA ALA A 366 -3.46 -13.60 2.64
C ALA A 366 -3.85 -12.92 3.96
N ASP A 367 -4.24 -13.71 4.93
CA ASP A 367 -4.66 -13.25 6.25
C ASP A 367 -3.48 -13.01 7.19
N TYR A 368 -3.75 -12.50 8.39
CA TYR A 368 -2.78 -12.41 9.46
C TYR A 368 -2.22 -13.78 9.81
N ILE A 369 -0.90 -13.85 10.00
CA ILE A 369 -0.22 -15.08 10.42
C ILE A 369 0.32 -14.88 11.83
N TYR A 370 0.15 -15.90 12.65
CA TYR A 370 0.60 -15.90 14.05
C TYR A 370 1.63 -17.01 14.27
N ASN A 371 2.54 -16.82 15.21
CA ASN A 371 3.38 -17.90 15.68
C ASN A 371 2.51 -18.91 16.47
N ASN A 372 2.80 -20.19 16.31
CA ASN A 372 2.11 -21.27 17.02
C ASN A 372 2.60 -21.47 18.44
#